data_93f838f500bcb8dec3cdf53e6a97925d
#
_entry.id   93f838f500bcb8dec3cdf53e6a97925d
#
_cell.length_a   1.000
_cell.length_b   1.000
_cell.length_c   1.000
_cell.angle_alpha   90.00
_cell.angle_beta   90.00
_cell.angle_gamma   90.00
#
_symmetry.space_group_name_H-M   'P 1'
#
loop_
_entity.id
_entity.type
_entity.pdbx_description
1 polymer ?
#
loop_
_entity_poly.entity_id
_entity_poly.type
_entity_poly.pdbx_seq_one_letter_code
_entity_poly.pdbx_strand_id
1 'polypeptide(L)'
;MSSITLENIRKTYGRGGPAVIGNLNMEIGRSEFLCLLGPSGCGKTTTLRMIAGLEHPTGGRIVVDGKPIVSVTDGVFTPPEKRNMGLVFQNYALWPHMTIRENVAFGLKLRKTPAAERDTIVDRVMTKLGIARYADRYPAQLSGGQQQRVALARMLALGPSIILLDEPLSNLDAKLRLEMRAELQRI
;
A
#
# COMPACT_ATOMS: atom_id res chain seq x y z
N MET A 1 -12.99 8.66 3.77
CA MET A 1 -12.60 7.30 4.15
C MET A 1 -13.55 6.31 3.49
N SER A 2 -13.00 5.23 2.95
CA SER A 2 -13.74 4.31 2.07
C SER A 2 -13.96 2.96 2.75
N SER A 3 -15.06 2.28 2.39
CA SER A 3 -15.33 0.89 2.77
C SER A 3 -14.91 -0.07 1.65
N ILE A 4 -14.54 -1.30 2.01
CA ILE A 4 -14.16 -2.34 1.04
C ILE A 4 -14.99 -3.58 1.34
N THR A 5 -15.58 -4.18 0.29
CA THR A 5 -16.24 -5.48 0.38
C THR A 5 -15.62 -6.44 -0.63
N LEU A 6 -15.21 -7.61 -0.16
CA LEU A 6 -14.75 -8.72 -0.99
C LEU A 6 -15.85 -9.78 -0.99
N GLU A 7 -16.28 -10.23 -2.17
CA GLU A 7 -17.35 -11.20 -2.31
C GLU A 7 -16.92 -12.37 -3.18
N ASN A 8 -16.92 -13.57 -2.60
CA ASN A 8 -16.57 -14.83 -3.24
C ASN A 8 -15.23 -14.79 -4.00
N ILE A 9 -14.27 -14.02 -3.48
CA ILE A 9 -12.95 -13.86 -4.11
C ILE A 9 -12.24 -15.20 -4.16
N ARG A 10 -11.79 -15.54 -5.37
CA ARG A 10 -11.00 -16.73 -5.65
C ARG A 10 -9.72 -16.37 -6.37
N LYS A 11 -8.64 -17.10 -6.08
CA LYS A 11 -7.38 -16.98 -6.81
C LYS A 11 -6.71 -18.33 -6.95
N THR A 12 -6.46 -18.70 -8.20
CA THR A 12 -5.65 -19.85 -8.59
C THR A 12 -4.52 -19.37 -9.50
N TYR A 13 -3.37 -20.01 -9.46
CA TYR A 13 -2.26 -19.78 -10.38
C TYR A 13 -2.15 -21.00 -11.32
N GLY A 14 -2.08 -20.72 -12.61
CA GLY A 14 -2.05 -21.77 -13.63
C GLY A 14 -3.41 -22.45 -13.88
N ARG A 15 -3.50 -23.28 -14.92
CA ARG A 15 -4.71 -24.05 -15.24
C ARG A 15 -4.76 -25.29 -14.33
N GLY A 16 -5.76 -25.38 -13.45
CA GLY A 16 -5.97 -26.55 -12.58
C GLY A 16 -5.08 -26.62 -11.35
N GLY A 17 -4.31 -25.55 -11.03
CA GLY A 17 -3.51 -25.46 -9.81
C GLY A 17 -4.37 -25.34 -8.54
N PRO A 18 -3.79 -25.59 -7.34
CA PRO A 18 -4.49 -25.40 -6.09
C PRO A 18 -4.90 -23.93 -5.90
N ALA A 19 -6.05 -23.72 -5.29
CA ALA A 19 -6.52 -22.37 -4.98
C ALA A 19 -5.67 -21.79 -3.85
N VAL A 20 -5.02 -20.66 -4.09
CA VAL A 20 -4.35 -19.86 -3.05
C VAL A 20 -5.40 -19.16 -2.18
N ILE A 21 -6.51 -18.75 -2.80
CA ILE A 21 -7.70 -18.23 -2.13
C ILE A 21 -8.91 -18.95 -2.71
N GLY A 22 -9.58 -19.74 -1.87
CA GLY A 22 -10.70 -20.60 -2.32
C GLY A 22 -12.02 -19.87 -2.41
N ASN A 23 -12.39 -19.15 -1.38
CA ASN A 23 -13.62 -18.36 -1.30
C ASN A 23 -13.51 -17.36 -0.14
N LEU A 24 -13.04 -16.14 -0.43
CA LEU A 24 -12.88 -15.10 0.56
C LEU A 24 -14.05 -14.13 0.49
N ASN A 25 -14.75 -14.00 1.62
CA ASN A 25 -15.76 -12.98 1.85
C ASN A 25 -15.29 -12.12 3.04
N MET A 26 -15.28 -10.80 2.88
CA MET A 26 -14.80 -9.89 3.90
C MET A 26 -15.40 -8.51 3.68
N GLU A 27 -15.78 -7.87 4.77
CA GLU A 27 -16.21 -6.48 4.78
C GLU A 27 -15.29 -5.68 5.70
N ILE A 28 -14.85 -4.52 5.21
CA ILE A 28 -13.97 -3.60 5.94
C ILE A 28 -14.70 -2.26 5.98
N GLY A 29 -15.06 -1.82 7.18
CA GLY A 29 -15.76 -0.56 7.40
C GLY A 29 -14.89 0.68 7.16
N ARG A 30 -15.56 1.82 7.13
CA ARG A 30 -14.86 3.11 7.05
C ARG A 30 -14.05 3.34 8.31
N SER A 31 -12.81 3.81 8.16
CA SER A 31 -11.89 4.07 9.27
C SER A 31 -11.52 2.83 10.08
N GLU A 32 -11.76 1.65 9.56
CA GLU A 32 -11.40 0.40 10.21
C GLU A 32 -9.93 0.07 9.95
N PHE A 33 -9.24 -0.41 10.99
CA PHE A 33 -7.92 -0.99 10.91
C PHE A 33 -8.03 -2.51 10.96
N LEU A 34 -7.90 -3.15 9.81
CA LEU A 34 -7.96 -4.61 9.69
C LEU A 34 -6.55 -5.22 9.60
N CYS A 35 -6.32 -6.29 10.36
CA CYS A 35 -5.08 -7.05 10.31
C CYS A 35 -5.32 -8.46 9.77
N LEU A 36 -4.66 -8.82 8.67
CA LEU A 36 -4.67 -10.17 8.12
C LEU A 36 -3.59 -11.01 8.78
N LEU A 37 -4.00 -12.03 9.54
CA LEU A 37 -3.10 -12.97 10.23
C LEU A 37 -3.16 -14.35 9.58
N GLY A 38 -2.03 -15.06 9.59
CA GLY A 38 -1.94 -16.42 9.08
C GLY A 38 -0.51 -16.81 8.68
N PRO A 39 -0.25 -18.10 8.45
CA PRO A 39 1.07 -18.60 8.06
C PRO A 39 1.51 -18.06 6.69
N SER A 40 2.79 -18.25 6.36
CA SER A 40 3.31 -17.93 5.02
C SER A 40 2.56 -18.76 3.97
N GLY A 41 2.24 -18.10 2.83
CA GLY A 41 1.54 -18.76 1.72
C GLY A 41 0.00 -18.82 1.86
N CYS A 42 -0.62 -18.38 2.95
CA CYS A 42 -2.08 -18.41 3.10
C CYS A 42 -2.84 -17.31 2.31
N GLY A 43 -2.16 -16.55 1.45
CA GLY A 43 -2.81 -15.61 0.53
C GLY A 43 -2.91 -14.16 1.00
N LYS A 44 -2.29 -13.74 2.13
CA LYS A 44 -2.35 -12.35 2.64
C LYS A 44 -1.86 -11.33 1.60
N THR A 45 -0.63 -11.47 1.14
CA THR A 45 -0.03 -10.62 0.09
C THR A 45 -0.84 -10.64 -1.20
N THR A 46 -1.34 -11.82 -1.61
CA THR A 46 -2.18 -11.97 -2.79
C THR A 46 -3.48 -11.19 -2.64
N THR A 47 -4.13 -11.26 -1.47
CA THR A 47 -5.34 -10.48 -1.17
C THR A 47 -5.08 -8.98 -1.26
N LEU A 48 -4.02 -8.48 -0.61
CA LEU A 48 -3.63 -7.07 -0.67
C LEU A 48 -3.36 -6.62 -2.12
N ARG A 49 -2.64 -7.43 -2.91
CA ARG A 49 -2.35 -7.13 -4.32
C ARG A 49 -3.61 -7.12 -5.19
N MET A 50 -4.58 -8.00 -4.93
CA MET A 50 -5.86 -7.96 -5.65
C MET A 50 -6.66 -6.70 -5.30
N ILE A 51 -6.69 -6.27 -4.04
CA ILE A 51 -7.32 -5.02 -3.62
C ILE A 51 -6.59 -3.82 -4.26
N ALA A 52 -5.25 -3.84 -4.30
CA ALA A 52 -4.46 -2.79 -4.94
C ALA A 52 -4.57 -2.76 -6.48
N GLY A 53 -5.04 -3.85 -7.11
CA GLY A 53 -5.11 -3.98 -8.57
C GLY A 53 -3.84 -4.47 -9.24
N LEU A 54 -2.89 -4.98 -8.47
CA LEU A 54 -1.64 -5.55 -8.96
C LEU A 54 -1.76 -7.04 -9.31
N GLU A 55 -2.87 -7.66 -8.91
CA GLU A 55 -3.17 -9.07 -9.16
C GLU A 55 -4.64 -9.21 -9.55
N HIS A 56 -4.94 -10.11 -10.49
CA HIS A 56 -6.32 -10.37 -10.91
C HIS A 56 -6.88 -11.56 -10.14
N PRO A 57 -8.04 -11.46 -9.49
CA PRO A 57 -8.76 -12.62 -8.98
C PRO A 57 -9.22 -13.50 -10.14
N THR A 58 -9.40 -14.81 -9.88
CA THR A 58 -9.97 -15.76 -10.84
C THR A 58 -11.49 -15.93 -10.67
N GLY A 59 -12.06 -15.32 -9.63
CA GLY A 59 -13.50 -15.29 -9.35
C GLY A 59 -13.86 -14.27 -8.30
N GLY A 60 -15.14 -13.91 -8.23
CA GLY A 60 -15.68 -12.98 -7.26
C GLY A 60 -15.59 -11.50 -7.67
N ARG A 61 -15.88 -10.62 -6.71
CA ARG A 61 -15.85 -9.17 -6.93
C ARG A 61 -15.29 -8.41 -5.72
N ILE A 62 -14.71 -7.24 -6.00
CA ILE A 62 -14.23 -6.28 -5.00
C ILE A 62 -14.99 -4.98 -5.21
N VAL A 63 -15.64 -4.51 -4.15
CA VAL A 63 -16.44 -3.29 -4.14
C VAL A 63 -15.82 -2.28 -3.20
N VAL A 64 -15.72 -1.01 -3.62
CA VAL A 64 -15.24 0.10 -2.80
C VAL A 64 -16.30 1.19 -2.83
N ASP A 65 -16.78 1.60 -1.66
CA ASP A 65 -17.86 2.60 -1.51
C ASP A 65 -19.08 2.30 -2.38
N GLY A 66 -19.50 1.02 -2.42
CA GLY A 66 -20.63 0.57 -3.22
C GLY A 66 -20.35 0.44 -4.72
N LYS A 67 -19.15 0.80 -5.21
CA LYS A 67 -18.78 0.71 -6.61
C LYS A 67 -17.86 -0.49 -6.86
N PRO A 68 -18.17 -1.41 -7.78
CA PRO A 68 -17.29 -2.51 -8.12
C PRO A 68 -16.03 -1.99 -8.81
N ILE A 69 -14.85 -2.31 -8.24
CA ILE A 69 -13.54 -2.04 -8.85
C ILE A 69 -12.96 -3.27 -9.51
N VAL A 70 -13.46 -4.45 -9.14
CA VAL A 70 -13.22 -5.74 -9.78
C VAL A 70 -14.52 -6.52 -9.79
N SER A 71 -14.88 -7.10 -10.93
CA SER A 71 -15.91 -8.13 -11.06
C SER A 71 -15.50 -9.07 -12.19
N VAL A 72 -15.21 -10.32 -11.85
CA VAL A 72 -14.77 -11.30 -12.84
C VAL A 72 -15.91 -11.67 -13.80
N THR A 73 -17.13 -11.77 -13.29
CA THR A 73 -18.33 -12.07 -14.08
C THR A 73 -18.69 -10.96 -15.06
N ASP A 74 -18.53 -9.71 -14.66
CA ASP A 74 -18.91 -8.54 -15.46
C ASP A 74 -17.74 -7.96 -16.28
N GLY A 75 -16.56 -8.59 -16.19
CA GLY A 75 -15.34 -8.10 -16.87
C GLY A 75 -14.82 -6.75 -16.37
N VAL A 76 -15.17 -6.35 -15.14
CA VAL A 76 -14.74 -5.08 -14.54
C VAL A 76 -13.37 -5.24 -13.90
N PHE A 77 -12.43 -4.39 -14.30
CA PHE A 77 -11.12 -4.28 -13.63
C PHE A 77 -10.62 -2.83 -13.67
N THR A 78 -10.68 -2.17 -12.55
CA THR A 78 -10.10 -0.83 -12.38
C THR A 78 -8.59 -0.97 -12.16
N PRO A 79 -7.74 -0.35 -12.99
CA PRO A 79 -6.29 -0.45 -12.83
C PRO A 79 -5.79 0.29 -11.56
N PRO A 80 -4.61 -0.07 -11.02
CA PRO A 80 -4.10 0.43 -9.74
C PRO A 80 -4.10 1.95 -9.61
N GLU A 81 -3.66 2.66 -10.63
CA GLU A 81 -3.54 4.12 -10.65
C GLU A 81 -4.89 4.87 -10.53
N LYS A 82 -6.00 4.16 -10.77
CA LYS A 82 -7.36 4.71 -10.66
C LYS A 82 -8.08 4.32 -9.36
N ARG A 83 -7.44 3.55 -8.47
CA ARG A 83 -8.07 3.07 -7.23
C ARG A 83 -7.94 4.02 -6.04
N ASN A 84 -7.10 5.05 -6.13
CA ASN A 84 -6.77 5.96 -5.03
C ASN A 84 -6.36 5.25 -3.73
N MET A 85 -5.61 4.16 -3.87
CA MET A 85 -5.09 3.35 -2.77
C MET A 85 -3.58 3.50 -2.67
N GLY A 86 -3.05 3.48 -1.45
CA GLY A 86 -1.62 3.43 -1.18
C GLY A 86 -1.22 2.01 -0.80
N LEU A 87 -0.15 1.48 -1.39
CA LEU A 87 0.43 0.20 -1.01
C LEU A 87 1.89 0.40 -0.59
N VAL A 88 2.23 -0.11 0.60
CA VAL A 88 3.62 -0.25 1.05
C VAL A 88 4.02 -1.70 0.91
N PHE A 89 5.05 -1.94 0.10
CA PHE A 89 5.61 -3.27 -0.15
C PHE A 89 6.56 -3.71 0.98
N GLN A 90 6.70 -5.00 1.19
CA GLN A 90 7.61 -5.60 2.16
C GLN A 90 9.08 -5.13 2.00
N ASN A 91 9.54 -4.93 0.76
CA ASN A 91 10.88 -4.46 0.43
C ASN A 91 10.97 -2.95 0.22
N TYR A 92 9.95 -2.18 0.66
CA TYR A 92 9.82 -0.72 0.56
C TYR A 92 9.79 -0.17 -0.88
N ALA A 93 10.35 -0.87 -1.86
CA ALA A 93 10.40 -0.52 -3.29
C ALA A 93 10.83 0.94 -3.56
N LEU A 94 11.85 1.43 -2.85
CA LEU A 94 12.40 2.76 -3.08
C LEU A 94 13.23 2.79 -4.36
N TRP A 95 13.18 3.91 -5.07
CA TRP A 95 13.99 4.14 -6.26
C TRP A 95 15.45 4.43 -5.84
N PRO A 96 16.42 3.54 -6.10
CA PRO A 96 17.77 3.65 -5.54
C PRO A 96 18.58 4.82 -6.13
N HIS A 97 18.23 5.26 -7.32
CA HIS A 97 18.89 6.36 -8.05
C HIS A 97 18.27 7.74 -7.76
N MET A 98 17.24 7.80 -6.93
CA MET A 98 16.57 9.03 -6.51
C MET A 98 16.90 9.36 -5.07
N THR A 99 17.02 10.64 -4.75
CA THR A 99 17.10 11.11 -3.36
C THR A 99 15.82 10.78 -2.60
N ILE A 100 15.85 10.91 -1.28
CA ILE A 100 14.67 10.67 -0.44
C ILE A 100 13.55 11.67 -0.78
N ARG A 101 13.88 12.95 -0.96
CA ARG A 101 12.91 13.96 -1.42
C ARG A 101 12.29 13.59 -2.76
N GLU A 102 13.09 13.14 -3.70
CA GLU A 102 12.60 12.73 -5.03
C GLU A 102 11.72 11.48 -4.96
N ASN A 103 12.07 10.50 -4.12
CA ASN A 103 11.23 9.32 -3.86
C ASN A 103 9.85 9.73 -3.37
N VAL A 104 9.77 10.66 -2.39
CA VAL A 104 8.48 11.13 -1.83
C VAL A 104 7.70 11.96 -2.86
N ALA A 105 8.39 12.80 -3.65
CA ALA A 105 7.79 13.66 -4.66
C ALA A 105 7.32 12.93 -5.92
N PHE A 106 7.79 11.69 -6.16
CA PHE A 106 7.64 11.00 -7.44
C PHE A 106 6.19 10.89 -7.91
N GLY A 107 5.31 10.39 -7.06
CA GLY A 107 3.90 10.22 -7.41
C GLY A 107 3.17 11.54 -7.65
N LEU A 108 3.54 12.60 -6.93
CA LEU A 108 3.01 13.95 -7.15
C LEU A 108 3.46 14.53 -8.50
N LYS A 109 4.72 14.24 -8.91
CA LYS A 109 5.22 14.61 -10.24
C LYS A 109 4.41 13.93 -11.35
N LEU A 110 4.11 12.62 -11.20
CA LEU A 110 3.29 11.88 -12.15
C LEU A 110 1.85 12.42 -12.25
N ARG A 111 1.29 12.87 -11.11
CA ARG A 111 -0.03 13.55 -11.07
C ARG A 111 0.02 14.99 -11.60
N LYS A 112 1.20 15.46 -12.05
CA LYS A 112 1.41 16.85 -12.54
C LYS A 112 1.05 17.91 -11.49
N THR A 113 1.21 17.61 -10.21
CA THR A 113 1.00 18.57 -9.11
C THR A 113 1.94 19.76 -9.29
N PRO A 114 1.44 21.03 -9.19
CA PRO A 114 2.28 22.23 -9.29
C PRO A 114 3.47 22.21 -8.32
N ALA A 115 4.61 22.75 -8.73
CA ALA A 115 5.87 22.63 -7.98
C ALA A 115 5.75 23.15 -6.54
N ALA A 116 5.18 24.33 -6.33
CA ALA A 116 5.05 24.92 -5.00
C ALA A 116 4.13 24.09 -4.08
N GLU A 117 3.03 23.54 -4.59
CA GLU A 117 2.13 22.66 -3.84
C GLU A 117 2.81 21.34 -3.50
N ARG A 118 3.49 20.75 -4.49
CA ARG A 118 4.25 19.50 -4.34
C ARG A 118 5.30 19.63 -3.24
N ASP A 119 6.10 20.70 -3.26
CA ASP A 119 7.16 20.93 -2.29
C ASP A 119 6.57 21.11 -0.88
N THR A 120 5.48 21.82 -0.75
CA THR A 120 4.73 21.97 0.51
C THR A 120 4.25 20.61 1.06
N ILE A 121 3.67 19.76 0.20
CA ILE A 121 3.20 18.42 0.60
C ILE A 121 4.38 17.56 1.04
N VAL A 122 5.47 17.54 0.25
CA VAL A 122 6.67 16.75 0.53
C VAL A 122 7.28 17.16 1.87
N ASP A 123 7.49 18.45 2.12
CA ASP A 123 8.08 18.96 3.36
C ASP A 123 7.21 18.61 4.57
N ARG A 124 5.90 18.79 4.47
CA ARG A 124 4.94 18.43 5.52
C ARG A 124 5.01 16.94 5.87
N VAL A 125 5.00 16.05 4.87
CA VAL A 125 5.00 14.60 5.11
C VAL A 125 6.35 14.13 5.63
N MET A 126 7.46 14.65 5.09
CA MET A 126 8.81 14.31 5.56
C MET A 126 9.03 14.76 7.01
N THR A 127 8.53 15.94 7.38
CA THR A 127 8.57 16.45 8.76
C THR A 127 7.73 15.57 9.68
N LYS A 128 6.48 15.25 9.30
CA LYS A 128 5.59 14.39 10.08
C LYS A 128 6.23 13.04 10.41
N LEU A 129 6.99 12.44 9.49
CA LEU A 129 7.65 11.15 9.66
C LEU A 129 9.11 11.24 10.16
N GLY A 130 9.59 12.43 10.52
CA GLY A 130 10.93 12.65 11.08
C GLY A 130 12.08 12.35 10.12
N ILE A 131 11.85 12.45 8.81
CA ILE A 131 12.85 12.13 7.77
C ILE A 131 13.34 13.35 6.98
N ALA A 132 12.91 14.56 7.31
CA ALA A 132 13.29 15.78 6.60
C ALA A 132 14.81 15.97 6.52
N ARG A 133 15.56 15.62 7.59
CA ARG A 133 17.04 15.70 7.63
C ARG A 133 17.77 14.77 6.64
N TYR A 134 17.04 13.86 6.00
CA TYR A 134 17.60 12.90 5.03
C TYR A 134 17.21 13.23 3.59
N ALA A 135 16.62 14.40 3.34
CA ALA A 135 16.04 14.78 2.05
C ALA A 135 16.97 14.51 0.86
N ASP A 136 18.24 14.87 1.01
CA ASP A 136 19.26 14.81 -0.05
C ASP A 136 20.05 13.48 -0.08
N ARG A 137 19.73 12.55 0.84
CA ARG A 137 20.34 11.22 0.85
C ARG A 137 19.68 10.27 -0.14
N TYR A 138 20.38 9.19 -0.46
CA TYR A 138 19.88 8.09 -1.27
C TYR A 138 19.43 6.92 -0.36
N PRO A 139 18.51 6.05 -0.82
CA PRO A 139 18.03 4.91 -0.02
C PRO A 139 19.11 4.05 0.60
N ALA A 140 20.21 3.76 -0.11
CA ALA A 140 21.32 2.96 0.38
C ALA A 140 22.04 3.54 1.61
N GLN A 141 21.85 4.83 1.89
CA GLN A 141 22.45 5.53 3.02
C GLN A 141 21.56 5.54 4.27
N LEU A 142 20.42 4.83 4.23
CA LEU A 142 19.42 4.79 5.29
C LEU A 142 19.32 3.40 5.91
N SER A 143 19.01 3.36 7.23
CA SER A 143 18.63 2.10 7.89
C SER A 143 17.27 1.61 7.38
N GLY A 144 16.97 0.31 7.58
CA GLY A 144 15.68 -0.27 7.16
C GLY A 144 14.47 0.49 7.69
N GLY A 145 14.46 0.92 8.96
CA GLY A 145 13.38 1.72 9.52
C GLY A 145 13.26 3.11 8.91
N GLN A 146 14.39 3.74 8.54
CA GLN A 146 14.37 5.01 7.82
C GLN A 146 13.82 4.82 6.39
N GLN A 147 14.22 3.76 5.69
CA GLN A 147 13.68 3.41 4.37
C GLN A 147 12.17 3.16 4.43
N GLN A 148 11.70 2.48 5.46
CA GLN A 148 10.27 2.28 5.70
C GLN A 148 9.51 3.60 5.87
N ARG A 149 10.03 4.53 6.67
CA ARG A 149 9.42 5.87 6.82
C ARG A 149 9.37 6.62 5.49
N VAL A 150 10.38 6.46 4.65
CA VAL A 150 10.36 7.02 3.29
C VAL A 150 9.26 6.39 2.43
N ALA A 151 9.09 5.06 2.48
CA ALA A 151 8.02 4.38 1.75
C ALA A 151 6.63 4.84 2.21
N LEU A 152 6.45 5.02 3.54
CA LEU A 152 5.23 5.60 4.11
C LEU A 152 5.03 7.05 3.66
N ALA A 153 6.08 7.88 3.68
CA ALA A 153 6.02 9.27 3.21
C ALA A 153 5.59 9.35 1.74
N ARG A 154 6.20 8.53 0.89
CA ARG A 154 5.86 8.46 -0.53
C ARG A 154 4.38 8.11 -0.77
N MET A 155 3.87 7.17 -0.02
CA MET A 155 2.46 6.76 -0.09
C MET A 155 1.54 7.86 0.45
N LEU A 156 1.84 8.42 1.64
CA LEU A 156 1.01 9.45 2.29
C LEU A 156 0.98 10.77 1.52
N ALA A 157 2.05 11.11 0.80
CA ALA A 157 2.09 12.31 -0.03
C ALA A 157 0.97 12.35 -1.08
N LEU A 158 0.51 11.19 -1.55
CA LEU A 158 -0.58 11.07 -2.52
C LEU A 158 -1.98 11.20 -1.92
N GLY A 159 -2.12 11.22 -0.60
CA GLY A 159 -3.41 11.31 0.10
C GLY A 159 -4.37 10.16 -0.23
N PRO A 160 -3.96 8.89 -0.13
CA PRO A 160 -4.84 7.78 -0.48
C PRO A 160 -6.01 7.67 0.49
N SER A 161 -7.16 7.21 0.01
CA SER A 161 -8.35 6.94 0.84
C SER A 161 -8.26 5.60 1.57
N ILE A 162 -7.47 4.65 1.05
CA ILE A 162 -7.23 3.32 1.59
C ILE A 162 -5.72 3.07 1.63
N ILE A 163 -5.23 2.56 2.75
CA ILE A 163 -3.83 2.20 2.96
C ILE A 163 -3.71 0.70 3.08
N LEU A 164 -2.87 0.09 2.25
CA LEU A 164 -2.56 -1.32 2.23
C LEU A 164 -1.09 -1.50 2.66
N LEU A 165 -0.86 -2.38 3.66
CA LEU A 165 0.46 -2.62 4.22
C LEU A 165 0.80 -4.11 4.11
N ASP A 166 1.78 -4.45 3.26
CA ASP A 166 2.23 -5.83 3.06
C ASP A 166 3.45 -6.10 3.93
N GLU A 167 3.24 -6.74 5.10
CA GLU A 167 4.25 -7.04 6.11
C GLU A 167 5.17 -5.85 6.45
N PRO A 168 4.63 -4.66 6.76
CA PRO A 168 5.41 -3.42 6.85
C PRO A 168 6.47 -3.45 7.95
N LEU A 169 6.40 -4.39 8.90
CA LEU A 169 7.28 -4.44 10.06
C LEU A 169 8.21 -5.67 10.07
N SER A 170 8.20 -6.50 9.01
CA SER A 170 8.92 -7.78 8.97
C SER A 170 10.45 -7.61 9.04
N ASN A 171 10.99 -6.56 8.45
CA ASN A 171 12.43 -6.31 8.32
C ASN A 171 13.01 -5.41 9.43
N LEU A 172 12.26 -5.19 10.52
CA LEU A 172 12.66 -4.32 11.63
C LEU A 172 13.07 -5.11 12.85
N ASP A 173 14.06 -4.60 13.59
CA ASP A 173 14.37 -5.08 14.93
C ASP A 173 13.21 -4.83 15.93
N ALA A 174 13.24 -5.49 17.09
CA ALA A 174 12.14 -5.46 18.05
C ALA A 174 11.80 -4.05 18.56
N LYS A 175 12.81 -3.22 18.81
CA LYS A 175 12.62 -1.85 19.32
C LYS A 175 11.97 -0.96 18.27
N LEU A 176 12.52 -0.97 17.06
CA LEU A 176 12.04 -0.17 15.95
C LEU A 176 10.62 -0.61 15.51
N ARG A 177 10.31 -1.90 15.64
CA ARG A 177 8.97 -2.45 15.37
C ARG A 177 7.92 -1.85 16.31
N LEU A 178 8.23 -1.70 17.60
CA LEU A 178 7.32 -1.06 18.58
C LEU A 178 7.08 0.42 18.26
N GLU A 179 8.14 1.15 17.91
CA GLU A 179 8.04 2.56 17.52
C GLU A 179 7.16 2.73 16.28
N MET A 180 7.38 1.90 15.25
CA MET A 180 6.63 1.96 14.00
C MET A 180 5.17 1.52 14.14
N ARG A 181 4.84 0.59 15.05
CA ARG A 181 3.45 0.24 15.35
C ARG A 181 2.67 1.44 15.88
N ALA A 182 3.25 2.17 16.85
CA ALA A 182 2.64 3.37 17.40
C ALA A 182 2.47 4.47 16.32
N GLU A 183 3.40 4.58 15.39
CA GLU A 183 3.34 5.56 14.29
C GLU A 183 2.25 5.21 13.28
N LEU A 184 2.13 3.93 12.89
CA LEU A 184 1.07 3.46 11.99
C LEU A 184 -0.33 3.65 12.57
N GLN A 185 -0.50 3.52 13.89
CA GLN A 185 -1.78 3.76 14.56
C GLN A 185 -2.18 5.26 14.60
N ARG A 186 -1.23 6.18 14.41
CA ARG A 186 -1.49 7.63 14.39
C ARG A 186 -1.77 8.18 12.99
N ILE A 187 -1.52 7.39 11.97
CA ILE A 187 -1.75 7.73 10.56
C ILE A 187 -3.20 7.47 10.17
#